data_5764f6d1f8a8991918f732a254ad20de
#
_entry.id   5764f6d1f8a8991918f732a254ad20de
#
_cell.length_a   1.000
_cell.length_b   1.000
_cell.length_c   1.000
_cell.angle_alpha   90.00
_cell.angle_beta   90.00
_cell.angle_gamma   90.00
#
_symmetry.space_group_name_H-M   'P 1'
#
loop_
_entity.id
_entity.type
_entity.pdbx_description
1 polymer ?
#
loop_
_entity_poly.entity_id
_entity_poly.type
_entity_poly.pdbx_seq_one_letter_code
_entity_poly.pdbx_strand_id
1 'polypeptide(L)'
;RSTARFRDLVEENPRGIWSAPGRVNIIGEHTDYNGGFALPIAIDRHTVVAVGMRHDGLVRVGSTLSDDVVTTELARCVPGAVSGWVAYPLGVLWALGGARGGAPGLDIVIDTDVPIGAGLSSSAAIECTVAVAANDLWELDLDRMQLATVGQRAENDMVGAPTGMMDQIASLFGVEDSAVFIDCQIPEASTVPFALAS
;
A
#
# COMPACT_ATOMS: atom_id res chain seq x y z
N ARG A 1 -7.89 6.67 -14.75
CA ARG A 1 -6.65 6.33 -15.50
C ARG A 1 -6.32 4.84 -15.33
N SER A 2 -6.19 4.35 -14.09
CA SER A 2 -5.88 2.93 -13.80
C SER A 2 -6.83 1.96 -14.52
N THR A 3 -8.15 2.22 -14.52
CA THR A 3 -9.15 1.38 -15.20
C THR A 3 -8.95 1.31 -16.72
N ALA A 4 -8.62 2.43 -17.37
CA ALA A 4 -8.36 2.45 -18.81
C ALA A 4 -7.09 1.64 -19.12
N ARG A 5 -6.00 1.91 -18.40
CA ARG A 5 -4.73 1.17 -18.55
C ARG A 5 -4.90 -0.32 -18.24
N PHE A 6 -5.76 -0.66 -17.27
CA PHE A 6 -6.08 -2.05 -16.95
C PHE A 6 -6.74 -2.76 -18.14
N ARG A 7 -7.74 -2.13 -18.77
CA ARG A 7 -8.39 -2.68 -19.96
C ARG A 7 -7.42 -2.88 -21.13
N ASP A 8 -6.51 -1.92 -21.33
CA ASP A 8 -5.49 -2.02 -22.39
C ASP A 8 -4.51 -3.17 -22.12
N LEU A 9 -4.22 -3.46 -20.84
CA LEU A 9 -3.26 -4.49 -20.46
C LEU A 9 -3.86 -5.90 -20.38
N VAL A 10 -5.11 -6.02 -19.92
CA VAL A 10 -5.75 -7.29 -19.57
C VAL A 10 -6.84 -7.69 -20.55
N GLU A 11 -7.31 -6.73 -21.37
CA GLU A 11 -8.46 -6.87 -22.29
C GLU A 11 -9.79 -7.19 -21.59
N GLU A 12 -9.85 -6.97 -20.25
CA GLU A 12 -11.00 -7.21 -19.39
C GLU A 12 -11.26 -6.01 -18.48
N ASN A 13 -12.40 -6.00 -17.79
CA ASN A 13 -12.65 -5.05 -16.73
C ASN A 13 -11.97 -5.49 -15.42
N PRO A 14 -11.44 -4.56 -14.60
CA PRO A 14 -10.98 -4.90 -13.29
C PRO A 14 -12.13 -5.42 -12.40
N ARG A 15 -11.82 -6.29 -11.47
CA ARG A 15 -12.78 -6.80 -10.47
C ARG A 15 -13.20 -5.70 -9.50
N GLY A 16 -12.29 -4.76 -9.20
CA GLY A 16 -12.53 -3.63 -8.33
C GLY A 16 -11.46 -2.55 -8.47
N ILE A 17 -11.72 -1.45 -7.77
CA ILE A 17 -10.83 -0.28 -7.69
C ILE A 17 -10.73 0.10 -6.22
N TRP A 18 -9.50 0.28 -5.73
CA TRP A 18 -9.22 0.69 -4.36
C TRP A 18 -8.32 1.91 -4.38
N SER A 19 -8.33 2.68 -3.29
CA SER A 19 -7.46 3.85 -3.15
C SER A 19 -6.99 4.02 -1.72
N ALA A 20 -5.81 4.59 -1.56
CA ALA A 20 -5.27 5.03 -0.28
C ALA A 20 -4.50 6.34 -0.46
N PRO A 21 -4.59 7.27 0.52
CA PRO A 21 -3.93 8.56 0.45
C PRO A 21 -2.43 8.47 0.78
N GLY A 22 -1.67 9.46 0.32
CA GLY A 22 -0.40 9.80 0.94
C GLY A 22 -0.60 10.51 2.30
N ARG A 23 0.50 10.86 2.96
CA ARG A 23 0.45 11.53 4.27
C ARG A 23 1.49 12.65 4.39
N VAL A 24 1.24 13.58 5.30
CA VAL A 24 2.22 14.52 5.85
C VAL A 24 2.31 14.30 7.34
N ASN A 25 3.52 14.24 7.90
CA ASN A 25 3.70 14.21 9.33
C ASN A 25 3.76 15.64 9.89
N ILE A 26 2.97 15.94 10.92
CA ILE A 26 2.95 17.26 11.57
C ILE A 26 4.04 17.33 12.65
N ILE A 27 4.16 16.26 13.45
CA ILE A 27 5.13 16.15 14.53
C ILE A 27 5.40 14.68 14.87
N GLY A 28 6.61 14.40 15.33
CA GLY A 28 7.03 13.04 15.68
C GLY A 28 7.86 12.39 14.58
N GLU A 29 8.79 13.17 13.97
CA GLU A 29 9.77 12.61 13.04
C GLU A 29 10.72 11.66 13.74
N HIS A 30 10.96 10.50 13.11
CA HIS A 30 11.84 9.44 13.62
C HIS A 30 11.42 8.83 14.97
N THR A 31 10.17 9.00 15.37
CA THR A 31 9.65 8.44 16.63
C THR A 31 8.97 7.09 16.43
N ASP A 32 8.50 6.81 15.24
CA ASP A 32 7.69 5.63 14.90
C ASP A 32 8.45 4.30 15.04
N TYR A 33 9.76 4.28 14.79
CA TYR A 33 10.63 3.11 15.03
C TYR A 33 11.40 3.18 16.36
N ASN A 34 11.17 4.24 17.17
CA ASN A 34 11.77 4.46 18.48
C ASN A 34 10.75 4.39 19.63
N GLY A 35 9.52 3.93 19.38
CA GLY A 35 8.47 3.78 20.38
C GLY A 35 7.96 5.12 20.94
N GLY A 36 7.96 6.18 20.11
CA GLY A 36 7.44 7.49 20.49
C GLY A 36 6.03 7.72 19.94
N PHE A 37 5.62 9.00 19.91
CA PHE A 37 4.33 9.42 19.38
C PHE A 37 4.51 10.11 18.03
N ALA A 38 3.54 9.96 17.14
CA ALA A 38 3.47 10.67 15.87
C ALA A 38 2.07 11.23 15.64
N LEU A 39 1.99 12.31 14.85
CA LEU A 39 0.73 12.98 14.50
C LEU A 39 0.69 13.32 13.02
N PRO A 40 0.58 12.35 12.13
CA PRO A 40 0.41 12.58 10.69
C PRO A 40 -1.04 12.94 10.34
N ILE A 41 -1.19 13.53 9.15
CA ILE A 41 -2.47 13.71 8.44
C ILE A 41 -2.43 13.00 7.09
N ALA A 42 -3.54 12.42 6.68
CA ALA A 42 -3.73 12.02 5.29
C ALA A 42 -3.90 13.27 4.42
N ILE A 43 -3.39 13.21 3.19
CA ILE A 43 -3.52 14.30 2.22
C ILE A 43 -4.53 13.95 1.11
N ASP A 44 -4.95 14.95 0.33
CA ASP A 44 -5.88 14.80 -0.79
C ASP A 44 -5.22 14.26 -2.08
N ARG A 45 -4.11 13.54 -1.94
CA ARG A 45 -3.39 12.85 -3.01
C ARG A 45 -3.42 11.36 -2.76
N HIS A 46 -3.75 10.60 -3.78
CA HIS A 46 -4.06 9.18 -3.63
C HIS A 46 -3.27 8.31 -4.59
N THR A 47 -3.00 7.10 -4.16
CA THR A 47 -2.73 5.98 -5.06
C THR A 47 -4.02 5.21 -5.28
N VAL A 48 -4.29 4.87 -6.53
CA VAL A 48 -5.47 4.11 -6.95
C VAL A 48 -4.98 2.85 -7.67
N VAL A 49 -5.53 1.70 -7.31
CA VAL A 49 -5.28 0.44 -8.03
C VAL A 49 -6.55 -0.09 -8.66
N ALA A 50 -6.43 -0.54 -9.90
CA ALA A 50 -7.41 -1.38 -10.56
C ALA A 50 -6.89 -2.83 -10.52
N VAL A 51 -7.68 -3.76 -9.98
CA VAL A 51 -7.22 -5.14 -9.76
C VAL A 51 -8.21 -6.14 -10.34
N GLY A 52 -7.67 -7.18 -10.99
CA GLY A 52 -8.39 -8.36 -11.46
C GLY A 52 -7.80 -9.63 -10.88
N MET A 53 -8.61 -10.69 -10.78
CA MET A 53 -8.15 -11.99 -10.29
C MET A 53 -7.64 -12.87 -11.42
N ARG A 54 -6.62 -13.67 -11.13
CA ARG A 54 -6.04 -14.67 -12.04
C ARG A 54 -6.12 -16.05 -11.41
N HIS A 55 -6.24 -17.07 -12.24
CA HIS A 55 -6.32 -18.48 -11.80
C HIS A 55 -5.07 -19.30 -12.16
N ASP A 56 -4.03 -18.63 -12.67
CA ASP A 56 -2.79 -19.25 -13.12
C ASP A 56 -1.61 -19.08 -12.13
N GLY A 57 -1.86 -18.46 -10.96
CA GLY A 57 -0.83 -18.20 -9.95
C GLY A 57 0.18 -17.12 -10.33
N LEU A 58 -0.04 -16.39 -11.42
CA LEU A 58 0.79 -15.28 -11.84
C LEU A 58 0.31 -13.95 -11.23
N VAL A 59 1.24 -13.05 -11.00
CA VAL A 59 0.97 -11.64 -10.71
C VAL A 59 1.53 -10.80 -11.83
N ARG A 60 0.71 -9.90 -12.36
CA ARG A 60 1.12 -8.90 -13.33
C ARG A 60 0.89 -7.51 -12.72
N VAL A 61 1.94 -6.69 -12.75
CA VAL A 61 1.89 -5.33 -12.20
C VAL A 61 2.31 -4.34 -13.28
N GLY A 62 1.48 -3.36 -13.52
CA GLY A 62 1.75 -2.22 -14.39
C GLY A 62 1.41 -0.90 -13.71
N SER A 63 1.82 0.22 -14.31
CA SER A 63 1.53 1.56 -13.83
C SER A 63 1.05 2.45 -14.97
N THR A 64 0.34 3.53 -14.66
CA THR A 64 0.02 4.60 -15.61
C THR A 64 1.21 5.56 -15.81
N LEU A 65 2.24 5.47 -14.97
CA LEU A 65 3.44 6.33 -15.02
C LEU A 65 4.61 5.70 -15.78
N SER A 66 4.49 4.42 -16.16
CA SER A 66 5.53 3.69 -16.91
C SER A 66 4.87 2.71 -17.86
N ASP A 67 5.50 2.48 -19.00
CA ASP A 67 5.11 1.41 -19.93
C ASP A 67 5.58 0.02 -19.47
N ASP A 68 6.45 -0.04 -18.48
CA ASP A 68 6.95 -1.30 -17.93
C ASP A 68 5.84 -2.10 -17.26
N VAL A 69 5.79 -3.38 -17.62
CA VAL A 69 4.88 -4.36 -17.02
C VAL A 69 5.70 -5.53 -16.53
N VAL A 70 5.55 -5.85 -15.26
CA VAL A 70 6.22 -7.01 -14.65
C VAL A 70 5.22 -8.13 -14.46
N THR A 71 5.57 -9.33 -14.95
CA THR A 71 4.78 -10.56 -14.71
C THR A 71 5.70 -11.60 -14.06
N THR A 72 5.24 -12.17 -12.95
CA THR A 72 5.99 -13.17 -12.20
C THR A 72 5.04 -14.16 -11.53
N GLU A 73 5.56 -15.33 -11.13
CA GLU A 73 4.81 -16.25 -10.29
C GLU A 73 4.68 -15.68 -8.87
N LEU A 74 3.46 -15.69 -8.32
CA LEU A 74 3.22 -15.22 -6.95
C LEU A 74 4.12 -15.95 -5.92
N ALA A 75 4.36 -17.24 -6.13
CA ALA A 75 5.24 -18.06 -5.28
C ALA A 75 6.71 -17.61 -5.29
N ARG A 76 7.13 -16.85 -6.31
CA ARG A 76 8.50 -16.31 -6.43
C ARG A 76 8.64 -14.90 -5.87
N CYS A 77 7.55 -14.27 -5.43
CA CYS A 77 7.59 -12.96 -4.78
C CYS A 77 8.11 -13.13 -3.35
N VAL A 78 9.43 -13.17 -3.20
CA VAL A 78 10.10 -13.32 -1.91
C VAL A 78 11.22 -12.28 -1.77
N PRO A 79 11.64 -11.93 -0.54
CA PRO A 79 12.73 -11.00 -0.31
C PRO A 79 14.00 -11.35 -1.10
N GLY A 80 14.59 -10.33 -1.73
CA GLY A 80 15.78 -10.47 -2.58
C GLY A 80 15.53 -10.94 -4.02
N ALA A 81 14.32 -11.41 -4.36
CA ALA A 81 13.99 -11.83 -5.73
C ALA A 81 13.44 -10.69 -6.61
N VAL A 82 13.00 -9.60 -6.01
CA VAL A 82 12.37 -8.47 -6.69
C VAL A 82 13.02 -7.16 -6.25
N SER A 83 13.15 -6.21 -7.17
CA SER A 83 13.73 -4.89 -6.91
C SER A 83 13.00 -3.78 -7.66
N GLY A 84 13.31 -2.53 -7.32
CA GLY A 84 12.65 -1.37 -7.89
C GLY A 84 11.22 -1.15 -7.35
N TRP A 85 10.44 -0.31 -8.03
CA TRP A 85 9.12 0.11 -7.55
C TRP A 85 8.11 -1.04 -7.40
N VAL A 86 8.25 -2.11 -8.18
CA VAL A 86 7.37 -3.28 -8.10
C VAL A 86 7.58 -4.10 -6.82
N ALA A 87 8.68 -3.87 -6.09
CA ALA A 87 8.92 -4.52 -4.81
C ALA A 87 7.88 -4.12 -3.75
N TYR A 88 7.31 -2.93 -3.82
CA TYR A 88 6.24 -2.49 -2.92
C TYR A 88 4.96 -3.33 -3.07
N PRO A 89 4.29 -3.35 -4.25
CA PRO A 89 3.07 -4.15 -4.42
C PRO A 89 3.32 -5.65 -4.27
N LEU A 90 4.44 -6.19 -4.79
CA LEU A 90 4.75 -7.61 -4.68
C LEU A 90 5.14 -8.00 -3.24
N GLY A 91 5.76 -7.09 -2.49
CA GLY A 91 6.07 -7.25 -1.08
C GLY A 91 4.80 -7.38 -0.22
N VAL A 92 3.79 -6.59 -0.52
CA VAL A 92 2.47 -6.68 0.13
C VAL A 92 1.85 -8.06 -0.10
N LEU A 93 1.81 -8.54 -1.34
CA LEU A 93 1.26 -9.87 -1.64
C LEU A 93 2.05 -10.99 -0.95
N TRP A 94 3.37 -10.86 -0.87
CA TRP A 94 4.22 -11.78 -0.10
C TRP A 94 3.89 -11.73 1.40
N ALA A 95 3.80 -10.54 2.00
CA ALA A 95 3.54 -10.34 3.42
C ALA A 95 2.16 -10.87 3.82
N LEU A 96 1.17 -10.80 2.93
CA LEU A 96 -0.15 -11.43 3.08
C LEU A 96 -0.11 -12.97 2.98
N GLY A 97 1.02 -13.56 2.67
CA GLY A 97 1.19 -15.01 2.56
C GLY A 97 0.92 -15.58 1.17
N GLY A 98 0.76 -14.75 0.15
CA GLY A 98 0.53 -15.17 -1.23
C GLY A 98 1.58 -16.16 -1.75
N ALA A 99 2.85 -15.98 -1.37
CA ALA A 99 3.94 -16.87 -1.76
C ALA A 99 3.87 -18.28 -1.13
N ARG A 100 3.04 -18.50 -0.11
CA ARG A 100 2.87 -19.82 0.53
C ARG A 100 2.04 -20.80 -0.28
N GLY A 101 1.49 -20.36 -1.40
CA GLY A 101 0.68 -21.15 -2.32
C GLY A 101 -0.82 -21.16 -1.97
N GLY A 102 -1.63 -21.28 -3.02
CA GLY A 102 -3.09 -21.35 -2.90
C GLY A 102 -3.83 -20.03 -3.08
N ALA A 103 -3.17 -18.89 -2.91
CA ALA A 103 -3.80 -17.60 -3.23
C ALA A 103 -3.92 -17.43 -4.76
N PRO A 104 -5.05 -16.91 -5.25
CA PRO A 104 -5.19 -16.55 -6.66
C PRO A 104 -4.16 -15.48 -7.06
N GLY A 105 -3.71 -15.54 -8.31
CA GLY A 105 -2.90 -14.48 -8.88
C GLY A 105 -3.70 -13.19 -9.09
N LEU A 106 -3.01 -12.10 -9.38
CA LEU A 106 -3.62 -10.79 -9.56
C LEU A 106 -3.04 -10.06 -10.78
N ASP A 107 -3.89 -9.37 -11.52
CA ASP A 107 -3.53 -8.29 -12.43
C ASP A 107 -3.73 -6.97 -11.69
N ILE A 108 -2.67 -6.15 -11.58
CA ILE A 108 -2.68 -4.89 -10.82
C ILE A 108 -2.21 -3.75 -11.72
N VAL A 109 -2.99 -2.71 -11.82
CA VAL A 109 -2.56 -1.45 -12.46
C VAL A 109 -2.65 -0.31 -11.45
N ILE A 110 -1.52 0.35 -11.23
CA ILE A 110 -1.33 1.44 -10.26
C ILE A 110 -1.37 2.78 -10.99
N ASP A 111 -2.16 3.71 -10.46
CA ASP A 111 -2.15 5.13 -10.80
C ASP A 111 -1.95 5.93 -9.52
N THR A 112 -1.05 6.91 -9.50
CA THR A 112 -0.83 7.74 -8.30
C THR A 112 -0.65 9.19 -8.68
N ASP A 113 -1.24 10.08 -7.88
CA ASP A 113 -0.96 11.51 -7.89
C ASP A 113 -0.20 11.97 -6.62
N VAL A 114 0.17 10.99 -5.76
CA VAL A 114 1.11 11.26 -4.66
C VAL A 114 2.50 11.48 -5.25
N PRO A 115 3.12 12.66 -5.04
CA PRO A 115 4.44 12.96 -5.59
C PRO A 115 5.50 11.97 -5.11
N ILE A 116 6.16 11.29 -6.05
CA ILE A 116 7.19 10.29 -5.76
C ILE A 116 8.47 10.99 -5.28
N GLY A 117 9.04 10.51 -4.18
CA GLY A 117 10.31 11.05 -3.62
C GLY A 117 10.17 12.40 -2.92
N ALA A 118 8.94 12.91 -2.72
CA ALA A 118 8.68 14.19 -2.05
C ALA A 118 8.46 14.07 -0.53
N GLY A 119 8.68 12.91 0.07
CA GLY A 119 8.43 12.69 1.50
C GLY A 119 6.94 12.58 1.87
N LEU A 120 6.07 12.36 0.88
CA LEU A 120 4.61 12.27 1.06
C LEU A 120 4.10 10.81 1.10
N SER A 121 4.99 9.85 1.34
CA SER A 121 4.71 8.42 1.49
C SER A 121 3.94 7.78 0.33
N SER A 122 4.43 8.03 -0.89
CA SER A 122 3.89 7.33 -2.06
C SER A 122 4.07 5.81 -1.97
N SER A 123 5.13 5.30 -1.32
CA SER A 123 5.33 3.88 -1.03
C SER A 123 4.20 3.31 -0.19
N ALA A 124 3.94 3.91 0.98
CA ALA A 124 2.88 3.46 1.88
C ALA A 124 1.49 3.55 1.23
N ALA A 125 1.23 4.57 0.41
CA ALA A 125 -0.02 4.67 -0.34
C ALA A 125 -0.19 3.51 -1.34
N ILE A 126 0.89 3.08 -2.03
CA ILE A 126 0.89 1.89 -2.88
C ILE A 126 0.64 0.63 -2.05
N GLU A 127 1.40 0.46 -0.97
CA GLU A 127 1.30 -0.71 -0.08
C GLU A 127 -0.10 -0.86 0.50
N CYS A 128 -0.64 0.21 1.09
CA CYS A 128 -1.97 0.20 1.69
C CYS A 128 -3.07 -0.08 0.66
N THR A 129 -2.99 0.54 -0.52
CA THR A 129 -3.99 0.32 -1.58
C THR A 129 -3.99 -1.14 -2.05
N VAL A 130 -2.81 -1.73 -2.25
CA VAL A 130 -2.68 -3.14 -2.68
C VAL A 130 -3.08 -4.09 -1.54
N ALA A 131 -2.73 -3.75 -0.29
CA ALA A 131 -3.11 -4.55 0.87
C ALA A 131 -4.62 -4.63 1.05
N VAL A 132 -5.33 -3.50 0.96
CA VAL A 132 -6.80 -3.46 1.02
C VAL A 132 -7.41 -4.24 -0.14
N ALA A 133 -6.93 -4.05 -1.36
CA ALA A 133 -7.42 -4.75 -2.54
C ALA A 133 -7.27 -6.28 -2.42
N ALA A 134 -6.09 -6.75 -2.01
CA ALA A 134 -5.82 -8.18 -1.85
C ALA A 134 -6.58 -8.77 -0.65
N ASN A 135 -6.73 -8.01 0.45
CA ASN A 135 -7.55 -8.41 1.59
C ASN A 135 -8.99 -8.69 1.18
N ASP A 136 -9.60 -7.77 0.41
CA ASP A 136 -10.97 -7.92 -0.08
C ASP A 136 -11.09 -9.09 -1.07
N LEU A 137 -10.18 -9.16 -2.06
CA LEU A 137 -10.27 -10.18 -3.13
C LEU A 137 -9.93 -11.60 -2.67
N TRP A 138 -9.06 -11.72 -1.68
CA TRP A 138 -8.68 -13.02 -1.09
C TRP A 138 -9.50 -13.37 0.16
N GLU A 139 -10.45 -12.50 0.56
CA GLU A 139 -11.35 -12.69 1.69
C GLU A 139 -10.60 -13.01 3.00
N LEU A 140 -9.54 -12.20 3.31
CA LEU A 140 -8.66 -12.46 4.44
C LEU A 140 -9.19 -11.93 5.77
N ASP A 141 -10.15 -11.01 5.75
CA ASP A 141 -10.80 -10.39 6.92
C ASP A 141 -9.81 -9.74 7.92
N LEU A 142 -8.75 -9.13 7.38
CA LEU A 142 -7.76 -8.41 8.18
C LEU A 142 -8.27 -7.01 8.52
N ASP A 143 -8.01 -6.58 9.76
CA ASP A 143 -8.29 -5.21 10.18
C ASP A 143 -7.23 -4.20 9.68
N ARG A 144 -7.50 -2.90 9.87
CA ARG A 144 -6.62 -1.83 9.38
C ARG A 144 -5.21 -1.88 9.99
N MET A 145 -5.07 -2.26 11.27
CA MET A 145 -3.78 -2.35 11.93
C MET A 145 -2.97 -3.54 11.41
N GLN A 146 -3.64 -4.66 11.15
CA GLN A 146 -3.01 -5.83 10.52
C GLN A 146 -2.55 -5.48 9.09
N LEU A 147 -3.34 -4.72 8.32
CA LEU A 147 -2.96 -4.24 6.99
C LEU A 147 -1.79 -3.25 7.06
N ALA A 148 -1.72 -2.36 8.06
CA ALA A 148 -0.55 -1.50 8.29
C ALA A 148 0.72 -2.32 8.55
N THR A 149 0.60 -3.38 9.36
CA THR A 149 1.71 -4.32 9.62
C THR A 149 2.17 -5.04 8.33
N VAL A 150 1.24 -5.40 7.46
CA VAL A 150 1.55 -5.99 6.14
C VAL A 150 2.36 -5.02 5.28
N GLY A 151 1.95 -3.75 5.20
CA GLY A 151 2.69 -2.71 4.47
C GLY A 151 4.10 -2.52 5.03
N GLN A 152 4.24 -2.35 6.35
CA GLN A 152 5.54 -2.23 7.00
C GLN A 152 6.46 -3.44 6.69
N ARG A 153 5.93 -4.66 6.75
CA ARG A 153 6.72 -5.86 6.40
C ARG A 153 7.15 -5.86 4.95
N ALA A 154 6.29 -5.42 4.04
CA ALA A 154 6.64 -5.28 2.63
C ALA A 154 7.82 -4.31 2.46
N GLU A 155 7.77 -3.16 3.11
CA GLU A 155 8.82 -2.15 3.04
C GLU A 155 10.13 -2.62 3.70
N ASN A 156 10.07 -3.21 4.89
CA ASN A 156 11.25 -3.64 5.63
C ASN A 156 11.91 -4.89 5.02
N ASP A 157 11.13 -5.91 4.74
CA ASP A 157 11.66 -7.24 4.36
C ASP A 157 11.89 -7.36 2.84
N MET A 158 10.99 -6.79 2.01
CA MET A 158 11.08 -6.91 0.56
C MET A 158 11.90 -5.77 -0.07
N VAL A 159 11.64 -4.53 0.33
CA VAL A 159 12.33 -3.34 -0.19
C VAL A 159 13.66 -3.11 0.52
N GLY A 160 13.74 -3.49 1.80
CA GLY A 160 14.94 -3.33 2.63
C GLY A 160 15.07 -1.93 3.25
N ALA A 161 13.98 -1.19 3.37
CA ALA A 161 13.93 0.12 4.03
C ALA A 161 13.45 -0.05 5.48
N PRO A 162 14.30 0.17 6.50
CA PRO A 162 13.94 -0.01 7.90
C PRO A 162 13.07 1.16 8.38
N THR A 163 11.75 1.05 8.21
CA THR A 163 10.76 2.06 8.58
C THR A 163 9.88 1.59 9.74
N GLY A 164 9.25 2.56 10.44
CA GLY A 164 8.14 2.29 11.35
C GLY A 164 6.82 2.09 10.58
N MET A 165 5.68 2.14 11.30
CA MET A 165 4.34 1.97 10.72
C MET A 165 3.58 3.28 10.54
N MET A 166 4.17 4.43 10.87
CA MET A 166 3.48 5.73 10.85
C MET A 166 2.80 6.00 9.51
N ASP A 167 3.49 5.72 8.42
CA ASP A 167 3.05 6.02 7.06
C ASP A 167 1.84 5.19 6.67
N GLN A 168 1.89 3.89 6.92
CA GLN A 168 0.80 2.96 6.63
C GLN A 168 -0.41 3.22 7.55
N ILE A 169 -0.17 3.51 8.83
CA ILE A 169 -1.25 3.86 9.76
C ILE A 169 -1.93 5.15 9.31
N ALA A 170 -1.17 6.20 8.97
CA ALA A 170 -1.73 7.46 8.50
C ALA A 170 -2.58 7.28 7.23
N SER A 171 -2.11 6.46 6.29
CA SER A 171 -2.81 6.15 5.05
C SER A 171 -4.12 5.37 5.28
N LEU A 172 -4.13 4.40 6.21
CA LEU A 172 -5.29 3.52 6.46
C LEU A 172 -6.31 4.13 7.44
N PHE A 173 -5.88 4.96 8.38
CA PHE A 173 -6.73 5.54 9.43
C PHE A 173 -7.09 7.00 9.18
N GLY A 174 -6.50 7.64 8.18
CA GLY A 174 -6.78 9.03 7.82
C GLY A 174 -8.26 9.27 7.55
N VAL A 175 -8.79 10.36 8.13
CA VAL A 175 -10.17 10.83 7.95
C VAL A 175 -10.11 12.33 7.66
N GLU A 176 -11.04 12.84 6.86
CA GLU A 176 -11.17 14.26 6.56
C GLU A 176 -11.24 15.08 7.86
N ASP A 177 -10.59 16.27 7.87
CA ASP A 177 -10.50 17.19 8.99
C ASP A 177 -9.95 16.58 10.30
N SER A 178 -9.10 15.57 10.19
CA SER A 178 -8.51 14.91 11.36
C SER A 178 -7.04 14.58 11.14
N ALA A 179 -6.27 14.65 12.23
CA ALA A 179 -4.96 14.02 12.33
C ALA A 179 -5.09 12.62 12.94
N VAL A 180 -4.11 11.77 12.69
CA VAL A 180 -4.02 10.43 13.28
C VAL A 180 -2.98 10.50 14.40
N PHE A 181 -3.41 10.41 15.65
CA PHE A 181 -2.50 10.26 16.78
C PHE A 181 -2.09 8.80 16.91
N ILE A 182 -0.78 8.56 16.88
CA ILE A 182 -0.18 7.21 16.89
C ILE A 182 0.70 7.07 18.12
N ASP A 183 0.43 6.07 18.96
CA ASP A 183 1.37 5.55 19.94
C ASP A 183 2.15 4.38 19.32
N CYS A 184 3.42 4.60 19.02
CA CYS A 184 4.26 3.60 18.36
C CYS A 184 4.86 2.58 19.32
N GLN A 185 4.73 2.79 20.63
CA GLN A 185 5.15 1.81 21.63
C GLN A 185 4.13 0.66 21.75
N ILE A 186 2.86 1.03 21.72
CA ILE A 186 1.73 0.08 21.69
C ILE A 186 0.98 0.45 20.41
N PRO A 187 1.17 -0.25 19.27
CA PRO A 187 0.62 0.19 18.00
C PRO A 187 -0.88 0.45 18.05
N GLU A 188 -1.24 1.66 18.46
CA GLU A 188 -2.60 2.15 18.56
C GLU A 188 -2.71 3.47 17.79
N ALA A 189 -3.84 3.65 17.11
CA ALA A 189 -4.14 4.86 16.36
C ALA A 189 -5.53 5.40 16.73
N SER A 190 -5.60 6.70 16.93
CA SER A 190 -6.86 7.40 17.14
C SER A 190 -6.93 8.68 16.30
N THR A 191 -8.12 9.05 15.86
CA THR A 191 -8.32 10.29 15.11
C THR A 191 -8.54 11.46 16.07
N VAL A 192 -7.86 12.58 15.80
CA VAL A 192 -7.98 13.83 16.55
C VAL A 192 -8.46 14.91 15.59
N PRO A 193 -9.50 15.69 15.92
CA PRO A 193 -9.96 16.78 15.08
C PRO A 193 -8.82 17.76 14.75
N PHE A 194 -8.60 18.00 13.47
CA PHE A 194 -7.54 18.86 12.97
C PHE A 194 -8.00 19.55 11.68
N ALA A 195 -8.70 20.66 11.82
CA ALA A 195 -9.11 21.49 10.68
C ALA A 195 -7.94 22.43 10.31
N LEU A 196 -7.40 22.30 9.12
CA LEU A 196 -6.59 23.36 8.52
C LEU A 196 -7.55 24.50 8.19
N ALA A 197 -7.33 25.69 8.82
CA ALA A 197 -8.11 26.87 8.49
C ALA A 197 -8.00 27.14 6.98
N SER A 198 -9.13 27.16 6.32
CA SER A 198 -9.30 27.50 4.88
C SER A 198 -9.03 28.98 4.62
#